data_b56c7aa2a33392dec5d73cbf6af022dd
#
_entry.id   b56c7aa2a33392dec5d73cbf6af022dd
#
_cell.length_a   1.000
_cell.length_b   1.000
_cell.length_c   1.000
_cell.angle_alpha   90.00
_cell.angle_beta   90.00
_cell.angle_gamma   90.00
#
_symmetry.space_group_name_H-M   'P 1'
#
loop_
_entity.id
_entity.type
_entity.pdbx_description
1 polymer ?
#
loop_
_entity_poly.entity_id
_entity_poly.type
_entity_poly.pdbx_seq_one_letter_code
_entity_poly.pdbx_strand_id
1 'polypeptide(L)'
;MEYRRRRVITMFLLAGVVMIALAIYAAWQLAQSSHSPQGNGEALAVLEALPVKGRAPKTGYARSQFGTGWATTGGCDTRNIILARDLKQAVVSGNCKVASGQLDDPYTGKRITFQRGSGTSTAVQIDHVVALSNAWQTGAQQLSSEQRQQLANDPLELLAVDGPANQQKGDGDAATWLPSHKPFRCQYVARQIAVKRKYHLWVTTGEKAAMQRVLATCPGQGVPG
;
A
#
# COMPACT_ATOMS: atom_id res chain seq x y z
N MET A 1 -34.48 58.33 27.21
CA MET A 1 -33.33 57.51 27.73
C MET A 1 -33.36 56.05 27.26
N GLU A 2 -34.52 55.42 27.09
CA GLU A 2 -34.67 54.03 26.69
C GLU A 2 -34.08 53.67 25.29
N TYR A 3 -34.23 54.54 24.31
CA TYR A 3 -33.75 54.29 22.93
C TYR A 3 -32.23 54.16 22.83
N ARG A 4 -31.49 54.94 23.59
CA ARG A 4 -30.02 54.83 23.68
C ARG A 4 -29.58 53.51 24.36
N ARG A 5 -30.34 53.09 25.40
CA ARG A 5 -30.04 51.86 26.13
C ARG A 5 -30.29 50.62 25.27
N ARG A 6 -31.34 50.60 24.46
CA ARG A 6 -31.63 49.51 23.51
C ARG A 6 -30.55 49.39 22.42
N ARG A 7 -30.10 50.53 21.85
CA ARG A 7 -29.00 50.50 20.86
C ARG A 7 -27.69 49.95 21.41
N VAL A 8 -27.33 50.30 22.62
CA VAL A 8 -26.12 49.83 23.27
C VAL A 8 -26.21 48.31 23.55
N ILE A 9 -27.36 47.83 24.02
CA ILE A 9 -27.59 46.39 24.25
C ILE A 9 -27.51 45.61 22.92
N THR A 10 -28.11 46.13 21.85
CA THR A 10 -28.10 45.51 20.53
C THR A 10 -26.65 45.43 19.95
N MET A 11 -25.85 46.48 20.16
CA MET A 11 -24.46 46.50 19.72
C MET A 11 -23.61 45.45 20.50
N PHE A 12 -23.82 45.30 21.81
CA PHE A 12 -23.11 44.30 22.61
C PHE A 12 -23.55 42.87 22.23
N LEU A 13 -24.82 42.63 21.91
CA LEU A 13 -25.30 41.32 21.43
C LEU A 13 -24.72 41.00 20.07
N LEU A 14 -24.68 41.95 19.13
CA LEU A 14 -24.04 41.77 17.82
C LEU A 14 -22.56 41.50 17.93
N ALA A 15 -21.84 42.23 18.79
CA ALA A 15 -20.43 42.02 19.05
C ALA A 15 -20.18 40.62 19.67
N GLY A 16 -21.02 40.17 20.58
CA GLY A 16 -20.97 38.82 21.16
C GLY A 16 -21.17 37.72 20.11
N VAL A 17 -22.13 37.87 19.21
CA VAL A 17 -22.37 36.90 18.11
C VAL A 17 -21.19 36.83 17.15
N VAL A 18 -20.59 38.00 16.80
CA VAL A 18 -19.39 38.03 15.94
C VAL A 18 -18.21 37.34 16.61
N MET A 19 -17.97 37.56 17.89
CA MET A 19 -16.88 36.91 18.63
C MET A 19 -17.06 35.39 18.73
N ILE A 20 -18.29 34.92 18.93
CA ILE A 20 -18.61 33.47 18.93
C ILE A 20 -18.38 32.89 17.53
N ALA A 21 -18.83 33.58 16.46
CA ALA A 21 -18.61 33.12 15.11
C ALA A 21 -17.11 33.03 14.74
N LEU A 22 -16.32 34.02 15.18
CA LEU A 22 -14.86 34.02 14.97
C LEU A 22 -14.18 32.89 15.79
N ALA A 23 -14.62 32.62 17.01
CA ALA A 23 -14.10 31.52 17.81
C ALA A 23 -14.43 30.15 17.20
N ILE A 24 -15.67 29.97 16.69
CA ILE A 24 -16.07 28.75 15.97
C ILE A 24 -15.26 28.60 14.68
N TYR A 25 -15.07 29.68 13.91
CA TYR A 25 -14.26 29.65 12.70
C TYR A 25 -12.80 29.33 13.00
N ALA A 26 -12.19 29.89 14.03
CA ALA A 26 -10.84 29.58 14.47
C ALA A 26 -10.72 28.13 14.95
N ALA A 27 -11.69 27.63 15.71
CA ALA A 27 -11.72 26.24 16.14
C ALA A 27 -11.88 25.28 14.93
N TRP A 28 -12.69 25.64 13.96
CA TRP A 28 -12.86 24.89 12.71
C TRP A 28 -11.57 24.90 11.86
N GLN A 29 -10.87 26.02 11.76
CA GLN A 29 -9.56 26.15 11.12
C GLN A 29 -8.49 25.28 11.83
N LEU A 30 -8.49 25.28 13.16
CA LEU A 30 -7.59 24.44 13.97
C LEU A 30 -7.92 22.93 13.80
N ALA A 31 -9.22 22.59 13.71
CA ALA A 31 -9.64 21.21 13.43
C ALA A 31 -9.29 20.76 12.01
N GLN A 32 -9.29 21.67 11.02
CA GLN A 32 -8.83 21.37 9.66
C GLN A 32 -7.30 21.29 9.56
N SER A 33 -6.56 22.04 10.35
CA SER A 33 -5.10 21.95 10.39
C SER A 33 -4.60 20.67 11.11
N SER A 34 -5.43 20.04 11.93
CA SER A 34 -5.15 18.71 12.49
C SER A 34 -5.46 17.56 11.50
N HIS A 35 -6.14 17.83 10.39
CA HIS A 35 -6.16 17.01 9.19
C HIS A 35 -5.04 17.49 8.25
N SER A 36 -3.79 17.40 8.71
CA SER A 36 -2.63 17.42 7.80
C SER A 36 -2.87 16.37 6.73
N PRO A 37 -2.63 16.64 5.43
CA PRO A 37 -2.64 15.60 4.43
C PRO A 37 -1.64 14.55 4.91
N GLN A 38 -2.16 13.40 5.38
CA GLN A 38 -1.37 12.23 5.72
C GLN A 38 -0.63 11.81 4.45
N GLY A 39 0.62 12.20 4.33
CA GLY A 39 1.39 11.87 3.13
C GLY A 39 2.80 12.44 3.06
N ASN A 40 3.07 13.58 3.67
CA ASN A 40 4.37 14.23 3.50
C ASN A 40 5.44 13.56 4.37
N GLY A 41 6.21 12.65 3.78
CA GLY A 41 7.32 12.00 4.46
C GLY A 41 6.95 10.80 5.34
N GLU A 42 5.66 10.39 5.38
CA GLU A 42 5.23 9.28 6.22
C GLU A 42 5.95 7.97 5.87
N ALA A 43 6.16 7.68 4.58
CA ALA A 43 6.88 6.46 4.18
C ALA A 43 8.31 6.42 4.72
N LEU A 44 9.02 7.56 4.72
CA LEU A 44 10.36 7.63 5.29
C LEU A 44 10.32 7.48 6.81
N ALA A 45 9.40 8.14 7.50
CA ALA A 45 9.26 8.03 8.94
C ALA A 45 8.94 6.60 9.38
N VAL A 46 8.04 5.92 8.63
CA VAL A 46 7.73 4.50 8.88
C VAL A 46 8.95 3.62 8.61
N LEU A 47 9.68 3.85 7.52
CA LEU A 47 10.92 3.10 7.22
C LEU A 47 11.95 3.25 8.33
N GLU A 48 12.12 4.46 8.87
CA GLU A 48 13.07 4.71 9.96
C GLU A 48 12.70 3.94 11.24
N ALA A 49 11.42 3.74 11.49
CA ALA A 49 10.91 2.99 12.63
C ALA A 49 10.98 1.45 12.46
N LEU A 50 11.17 0.94 11.22
CA LEU A 50 11.29 -0.51 11.01
C LEU A 50 12.59 -1.04 11.65
N PRO A 51 12.53 -2.22 12.31
CA PRO A 51 13.73 -2.87 12.82
C PRO A 51 14.72 -3.17 11.68
N VAL A 52 16.00 -2.99 11.94
CA VAL A 52 17.09 -3.34 10.99
C VAL A 52 17.81 -4.56 11.52
N LYS A 53 17.79 -5.67 10.76
CA LYS A 53 18.44 -6.94 11.12
C LYS A 53 18.98 -7.61 9.85
N GLY A 54 19.95 -8.50 10.02
CA GLY A 54 20.39 -9.40 8.94
C GLY A 54 19.27 -10.34 8.52
N ARG A 55 19.38 -10.93 7.32
CA ARG A 55 18.46 -12.00 6.90
C ARG A 55 18.59 -13.21 7.81
N ALA A 56 17.47 -13.72 8.29
CA ALA A 56 17.42 -15.01 8.94
C ALA A 56 17.69 -16.15 7.92
N PRO A 57 18.12 -17.34 8.37
CA PRO A 57 18.28 -18.48 7.48
C PRO A 57 17.01 -18.82 6.72
N LYS A 58 17.15 -19.24 5.48
CA LYS A 58 16.03 -19.70 4.63
C LYS A 58 15.55 -21.11 5.00
N THR A 59 16.19 -21.76 5.94
CA THR A 59 15.86 -23.11 6.41
C THR A 59 14.37 -23.20 6.78
N GLY A 60 13.71 -24.26 6.32
CA GLY A 60 12.28 -24.48 6.55
C GLY A 60 11.35 -23.65 5.67
N TYR A 61 11.86 -22.78 4.81
CA TYR A 61 11.02 -22.08 3.85
C TYR A 61 10.43 -23.05 2.82
N ALA A 62 9.13 -23.00 2.72
CA ALA A 62 8.37 -23.54 1.60
C ALA A 62 7.21 -22.58 1.33
N ARG A 63 6.81 -22.44 0.07
CA ARG A 63 5.65 -21.58 -0.27
C ARG A 63 4.38 -22.01 0.48
N SER A 64 4.22 -23.29 0.73
CA SER A 64 3.12 -23.88 1.51
C SER A 64 3.04 -23.40 2.97
N GLN A 65 4.12 -22.83 3.52
CA GLN A 65 4.10 -22.16 4.84
C GLN A 65 3.17 -20.93 4.87
N PHE A 66 2.82 -20.39 3.70
CA PHE A 66 1.94 -19.25 3.50
C PHE A 66 0.56 -19.65 2.97
N GLY A 67 0.20 -20.93 3.08
CA GLY A 67 -1.05 -21.52 2.56
C GLY A 67 -0.84 -22.31 1.28
N THR A 68 -1.84 -23.13 0.93
CA THR A 68 -1.79 -24.06 -0.21
C THR A 68 -2.30 -23.45 -1.52
N GLY A 69 -2.62 -22.15 -1.52
CA GLY A 69 -3.15 -21.44 -2.70
C GLY A 69 -3.75 -20.10 -2.31
N TRP A 70 -4.53 -19.54 -3.22
CA TRP A 70 -5.26 -18.30 -2.98
C TRP A 70 -6.44 -18.54 -2.03
N ALA A 71 -6.54 -17.74 -0.97
CA ALA A 71 -7.71 -17.76 -0.08
C ALA A 71 -8.97 -17.32 -0.84
N THR A 72 -10.13 -17.78 -0.36
CA THR A 72 -11.42 -17.42 -0.90
C THR A 72 -12.17 -16.50 0.07
N THR A 73 -12.65 -15.38 -0.43
CA THR A 73 -13.45 -14.41 0.32
C THR A 73 -14.71 -14.10 -0.49
N GLY A 74 -15.88 -14.27 0.11
CA GLY A 74 -17.17 -14.03 -0.58
C GLY A 74 -17.37 -14.87 -1.85
N GLY A 75 -16.79 -16.07 -1.91
CA GLY A 75 -16.86 -16.97 -3.08
C GLY A 75 -15.83 -16.65 -4.17
N CYS A 76 -15.01 -15.62 -4.00
CA CYS A 76 -13.98 -15.19 -4.95
C CYS A 76 -12.59 -15.54 -4.42
N ASP A 77 -11.73 -16.14 -5.22
CA ASP A 77 -10.33 -16.31 -4.84
C ASP A 77 -9.56 -14.99 -4.93
N THR A 78 -8.52 -14.85 -4.08
CA THR A 78 -7.72 -13.64 -3.97
C THR A 78 -7.12 -13.23 -5.31
N ARG A 79 -6.65 -14.18 -6.16
CA ARG A 79 -6.11 -13.85 -7.49
C ARG A 79 -7.14 -13.10 -8.34
N ASN A 80 -8.38 -13.58 -8.38
CA ASN A 80 -9.43 -12.93 -9.16
C ASN A 80 -9.85 -11.59 -8.58
N ILE A 81 -9.85 -11.44 -7.25
CA ILE A 81 -10.09 -10.16 -6.59
C ILE A 81 -9.03 -9.12 -7.01
N ILE A 82 -7.76 -9.49 -6.98
CA ILE A 82 -6.66 -8.59 -7.38
C ILE A 82 -6.71 -8.29 -8.89
N LEU A 83 -6.96 -9.28 -9.74
CA LEU A 83 -7.12 -9.05 -11.18
C LEU A 83 -8.29 -8.09 -11.47
N ALA A 84 -9.44 -8.26 -10.79
CA ALA A 84 -10.58 -7.36 -10.97
C ALA A 84 -10.29 -5.93 -10.48
N ARG A 85 -9.47 -5.76 -9.45
CA ARG A 85 -9.03 -4.47 -8.92
C ARG A 85 -8.08 -3.74 -9.88
N ASP A 86 -7.11 -4.46 -10.44
CA ASP A 86 -5.95 -3.87 -11.12
C ASP A 86 -6.12 -3.77 -12.64
N LEU A 87 -6.99 -4.59 -13.24
CA LEU A 87 -7.25 -4.55 -14.67
C LEU A 87 -8.32 -3.50 -15.01
N LYS A 88 -8.03 -2.69 -16.00
CA LYS A 88 -9.04 -1.85 -16.66
C LYS A 88 -9.93 -2.70 -17.55
N GLN A 89 -11.20 -2.33 -17.66
CA GLN A 89 -12.18 -3.02 -18.50
C GLN A 89 -12.21 -4.54 -18.23
N ALA A 90 -12.08 -4.93 -16.96
CA ALA A 90 -12.09 -6.33 -16.56
C ALA A 90 -13.44 -6.97 -16.90
N VAL A 91 -13.42 -8.03 -17.68
CA VAL A 91 -14.59 -8.88 -17.94
C VAL A 91 -14.59 -9.99 -16.90
N VAL A 92 -15.60 -9.98 -16.03
CA VAL A 92 -15.76 -10.98 -14.97
C VAL A 92 -16.87 -11.93 -15.39
N SER A 93 -16.57 -13.21 -15.50
CA SER A 93 -17.54 -14.29 -15.72
C SER A 93 -18.02 -14.88 -14.39
N GLY A 94 -19.02 -15.76 -14.43
CA GLY A 94 -19.57 -16.42 -13.23
C GLY A 94 -18.49 -16.87 -12.25
N ASN A 95 -18.82 -16.92 -10.96
CA ASN A 95 -17.90 -17.26 -9.87
C ASN A 95 -16.64 -16.36 -9.78
N CYS A 96 -16.79 -15.05 -10.03
CA CYS A 96 -15.73 -14.04 -9.90
C CYS A 96 -14.50 -14.25 -10.81
N LYS A 97 -14.57 -15.11 -11.82
CA LYS A 97 -13.43 -15.34 -12.72
C LYS A 97 -13.24 -14.18 -13.67
N VAL A 98 -12.12 -13.50 -13.56
CA VAL A 98 -11.72 -12.48 -14.54
C VAL A 98 -11.27 -13.18 -15.82
N ALA A 99 -12.03 -13.00 -16.90
CA ALA A 99 -11.78 -13.62 -18.20
C ALA A 99 -10.79 -12.82 -19.03
N SER A 100 -10.90 -11.49 -19.04
CA SER A 100 -10.01 -10.59 -19.79
C SER A 100 -9.97 -9.20 -19.16
N GLY A 101 -9.05 -8.38 -19.66
CA GLY A 101 -8.88 -6.98 -19.26
C GLY A 101 -7.57 -6.40 -19.74
N GLN A 102 -7.29 -5.17 -19.38
CA GLN A 102 -6.04 -4.48 -19.72
C GLN A 102 -5.31 -4.06 -18.46
N LEU A 103 -4.05 -4.41 -18.34
CA LEU A 103 -3.16 -3.96 -17.28
C LEU A 103 -2.27 -2.82 -17.78
N ASP A 104 -2.34 -1.66 -17.16
CA ASP A 104 -1.25 -0.69 -17.24
C ASP A 104 -0.21 -1.14 -16.20
N ASP A 105 0.77 -1.93 -16.64
CA ASP A 105 1.67 -2.63 -15.74
C ASP A 105 2.55 -1.66 -14.93
N PRO A 106 2.50 -1.71 -13.60
CA PRO A 106 3.27 -0.81 -12.76
C PRO A 106 4.78 -1.08 -12.80
N TYR A 107 5.21 -2.30 -13.13
CA TYR A 107 6.63 -2.67 -13.11
C TYR A 107 7.40 -2.23 -14.34
N THR A 108 6.78 -2.31 -15.51
CA THR A 108 7.42 -1.98 -16.78
C THR A 108 6.87 -0.71 -17.44
N GLY A 109 5.70 -0.22 -16.99
CA GLY A 109 4.97 0.88 -17.63
C GLY A 109 4.27 0.49 -18.93
N LYS A 110 4.29 -0.78 -19.31
CA LYS A 110 3.66 -1.29 -20.54
C LYS A 110 2.17 -1.53 -20.32
N ARG A 111 1.41 -1.46 -21.41
CA ARG A 111 0.04 -1.96 -21.42
C ARG A 111 0.02 -3.41 -21.86
N ILE A 112 -0.60 -4.27 -21.06
CA ILE A 112 -0.68 -5.71 -21.29
C ILE A 112 -2.14 -6.10 -21.41
N THR A 113 -2.51 -6.75 -22.51
CA THR A 113 -3.83 -7.37 -22.65
C THR A 113 -3.83 -8.71 -21.90
N PHE A 114 -4.66 -8.82 -20.88
CA PHE A 114 -4.88 -10.07 -20.19
C PHE A 114 -6.01 -10.85 -20.86
N GLN A 115 -5.75 -12.10 -21.15
CA GLN A 115 -6.74 -13.08 -21.58
C GLN A 115 -6.52 -14.35 -20.77
N ARG A 116 -7.57 -14.82 -20.07
CA ARG A 116 -7.51 -16.08 -19.33
C ARG A 116 -7.40 -17.25 -20.32
N GLY A 117 -6.43 -18.11 -20.10
CA GLY A 117 -6.24 -19.30 -20.95
C GLY A 117 -4.91 -19.99 -20.69
N SER A 118 -4.77 -21.20 -21.25
CA SER A 118 -3.49 -21.92 -21.27
C SER A 118 -2.47 -21.13 -22.08
N GLY A 119 -1.32 -20.82 -21.49
CA GLY A 119 -0.24 -20.05 -22.14
C GLY A 119 -0.42 -18.52 -22.14
N THR A 120 -1.62 -17.99 -21.90
CA THR A 120 -1.87 -16.53 -21.91
C THR A 120 -1.98 -15.94 -20.50
N SER A 121 -2.49 -16.72 -19.54
CA SER A 121 -2.66 -16.28 -18.13
C SER A 121 -1.35 -15.91 -17.43
N THR A 122 -0.21 -16.34 -17.95
CA THR A 122 1.13 -16.08 -17.41
C THR A 122 1.65 -14.69 -17.76
N ALA A 123 1.06 -14.02 -18.77
CA ALA A 123 1.40 -12.65 -19.14
C ALA A 123 1.18 -11.66 -17.98
N VAL A 124 0.13 -11.91 -17.18
CA VAL A 124 -0.15 -11.15 -15.95
C VAL A 124 -0.14 -12.08 -14.77
N GLN A 125 0.76 -11.81 -13.84
CA GLN A 125 0.89 -12.55 -12.57
C GLN A 125 0.46 -11.68 -11.39
N ILE A 126 0.11 -12.30 -10.28
CA ILE A 126 -0.06 -11.59 -9.00
C ILE A 126 1.25 -11.75 -8.24
N ASP A 127 1.90 -10.62 -8.03
CA ASP A 127 3.12 -10.54 -7.26
C ASP A 127 2.83 -10.25 -5.78
N HIS A 128 3.68 -10.79 -4.92
CA HIS A 128 3.84 -10.39 -3.53
C HIS A 128 4.94 -9.32 -3.48
N VAL A 129 4.57 -8.04 -3.23
CA VAL A 129 5.55 -6.93 -3.28
C VAL A 129 6.72 -7.12 -2.32
N VAL A 130 6.47 -7.77 -1.18
CA VAL A 130 7.50 -8.39 -0.33
C VAL A 130 7.51 -9.88 -0.63
N ALA A 131 8.42 -10.34 -1.49
CA ALA A 131 8.46 -11.75 -1.90
C ALA A 131 8.40 -12.69 -0.69
N LEU A 132 7.56 -13.74 -0.73
CA LEU A 132 7.31 -14.61 0.43
C LEU A 132 8.60 -15.21 1.02
N SER A 133 9.59 -15.52 0.17
CA SER A 133 10.91 -15.96 0.62
C SER A 133 11.69 -14.85 1.32
N ASN A 134 11.56 -13.60 0.90
CA ASN A 134 12.12 -12.44 1.61
C ASN A 134 11.38 -12.22 2.94
N ALA A 135 10.05 -12.24 2.93
CA ALA A 135 9.25 -12.14 4.15
C ALA A 135 9.65 -13.19 5.18
N TRP A 136 9.83 -14.46 4.76
CA TRP A 136 10.33 -15.54 5.62
C TRP A 136 11.64 -15.15 6.30
N GLN A 137 12.63 -14.68 5.54
CA GLN A 137 13.95 -14.30 6.02
C GLN A 137 13.98 -12.96 6.77
N THR A 138 12.88 -12.20 6.75
CA THR A 138 12.79 -10.90 7.43
C THR A 138 11.68 -10.84 8.49
N GLY A 139 11.27 -12.01 9.03
CA GLY A 139 10.38 -12.06 10.19
C GLY A 139 9.21 -13.00 10.09
N ALA A 140 8.74 -13.37 8.89
CA ALA A 140 7.54 -14.18 8.75
C ALA A 140 7.68 -15.62 9.32
N GLN A 141 8.90 -16.12 9.57
CA GLN A 141 9.07 -17.38 10.31
C GLN A 141 8.54 -17.28 11.76
N GLN A 142 8.44 -16.10 12.34
CA GLN A 142 7.94 -15.84 13.70
C GLN A 142 6.42 -15.68 13.75
N LEU A 143 5.77 -15.55 12.60
CA LEU A 143 4.32 -15.45 12.49
C LEU A 143 3.66 -16.82 12.63
N SER A 144 2.41 -16.84 13.10
CA SER A 144 1.59 -18.07 13.02
C SER A 144 1.30 -18.45 11.56
N SER A 145 0.86 -19.68 11.32
CA SER A 145 0.43 -20.13 9.98
C SER A 145 -0.69 -19.26 9.41
N GLU A 146 -1.64 -18.86 10.26
CA GLU A 146 -2.78 -18.01 9.91
C GLU A 146 -2.30 -16.61 9.52
N GLN A 147 -1.36 -16.03 10.25
CA GLN A 147 -0.78 -14.72 9.95
C GLN A 147 0.02 -14.75 8.64
N ARG A 148 0.76 -15.83 8.36
CA ARG A 148 1.45 -16.02 7.08
C ARG A 148 0.47 -16.14 5.92
N GLN A 149 -0.63 -16.88 6.11
CA GLN A 149 -1.68 -16.98 5.10
C GLN A 149 -2.38 -15.62 4.85
N GLN A 150 -2.64 -14.85 5.92
CA GLN A 150 -3.16 -13.49 5.81
C GLN A 150 -2.20 -12.59 5.02
N LEU A 151 -0.90 -12.62 5.33
CA LEU A 151 0.11 -11.86 4.58
C LEU A 151 0.07 -12.22 3.09
N ALA A 152 0.06 -13.51 2.75
CA ALA A 152 0.08 -13.97 1.37
C ALA A 152 -1.20 -13.64 0.58
N ASN A 153 -2.28 -13.28 1.25
CA ASN A 153 -3.57 -12.96 0.63
C ASN A 153 -4.02 -11.51 0.88
N ASP A 154 -3.16 -10.70 1.48
CA ASP A 154 -3.47 -9.31 1.77
C ASP A 154 -3.49 -8.46 0.48
N PRO A 155 -4.58 -7.75 0.16
CA PRO A 155 -4.61 -6.83 -0.98
C PRO A 155 -3.51 -5.75 -0.95
N LEU A 156 -3.00 -5.39 0.23
CA LEU A 156 -1.86 -4.49 0.37
C LEU A 156 -0.57 -5.12 -0.16
N GLU A 157 -0.38 -6.41 0.04
CA GLU A 157 0.80 -7.18 -0.40
C GLU A 157 0.79 -7.48 -1.90
N LEU A 158 -0.39 -7.49 -2.52
CA LEU A 158 -0.59 -8.10 -3.83
C LEU A 158 -0.77 -7.06 -4.95
N LEU A 159 -0.10 -7.28 -6.10
CA LEU A 159 -0.26 -6.50 -7.33
C LEU A 159 -0.36 -7.40 -8.55
N ALA A 160 -1.23 -7.06 -9.49
CA ALA A 160 -1.18 -7.61 -10.84
C ALA A 160 -0.05 -6.92 -11.63
N VAL A 161 0.87 -7.71 -12.20
CA VAL A 161 2.08 -7.21 -12.83
C VAL A 161 2.47 -8.04 -14.06
N ASP A 162 3.40 -7.52 -14.86
CA ASP A 162 4.05 -8.23 -15.96
C ASP A 162 4.72 -9.52 -15.46
N GLY A 163 4.35 -10.65 -16.07
CA GLY A 163 4.86 -11.95 -15.66
C GLY A 163 6.39 -12.09 -15.74
N PRO A 164 7.03 -11.72 -16.85
CA PRO A 164 8.49 -11.69 -16.97
C PRO A 164 9.17 -10.81 -15.94
N ALA A 165 8.67 -9.61 -15.68
CA ALA A 165 9.24 -8.72 -14.66
C ALA A 165 9.11 -9.32 -13.25
N ASN A 166 7.98 -9.98 -12.94
CA ASN A 166 7.80 -10.68 -11.68
C ASN A 166 8.77 -11.85 -11.52
N GLN A 167 8.99 -12.62 -12.57
CA GLN A 167 9.98 -13.71 -12.58
C GLN A 167 11.41 -13.17 -12.38
N GLN A 168 11.74 -12.04 -13.03
CA GLN A 168 13.03 -11.38 -12.83
C GLN A 168 13.23 -10.89 -11.40
N LYS A 169 12.17 -10.36 -10.76
CA LYS A 169 12.20 -9.96 -9.36
C LYS A 169 12.54 -11.13 -8.44
N GLY A 170 11.93 -12.28 -8.66
CA GLY A 170 12.13 -13.46 -7.83
C GLY A 170 11.87 -13.19 -6.34
N ASP A 171 12.87 -13.47 -5.48
CA ASP A 171 12.83 -13.16 -4.05
C ASP A 171 13.62 -11.89 -3.67
N GLY A 172 13.90 -11.03 -4.66
CA GLY A 172 14.61 -9.77 -4.48
C GLY A 172 13.90 -8.78 -3.57
N ASP A 173 14.68 -8.06 -2.78
CA ASP A 173 14.28 -6.88 -2.03
C ASP A 173 14.64 -5.59 -2.79
N ALA A 174 14.33 -4.42 -2.22
CA ALA A 174 14.61 -3.14 -2.85
C ALA A 174 16.11 -2.87 -3.11
N ALA A 175 17.03 -3.60 -2.47
CA ALA A 175 18.46 -3.49 -2.74
C ALA A 175 18.89 -4.24 -4.01
N THR A 176 18.14 -5.28 -4.38
CA THR A 176 18.51 -6.19 -5.46
C THR A 176 17.63 -6.05 -6.70
N TRP A 177 16.41 -5.58 -6.52
CA TRP A 177 15.48 -5.36 -7.62
C TRP A 177 14.53 -4.18 -7.36
N LEU A 178 14.29 -3.39 -8.39
CA LEU A 178 13.29 -2.32 -8.41
C LEU A 178 12.59 -2.32 -9.78
N PRO A 179 11.30 -1.93 -9.86
CA PRO A 179 10.62 -1.75 -11.12
C PRO A 179 11.43 -0.95 -12.13
N SER A 180 11.48 -1.40 -13.39
CA SER A 180 12.13 -0.66 -14.48
C SER A 180 11.39 0.65 -14.76
N HIS A 181 10.07 0.68 -14.54
CA HIS A 181 9.22 1.86 -14.60
C HIS A 181 9.50 2.78 -13.39
N LYS A 182 10.48 3.66 -13.55
CA LYS A 182 10.95 4.56 -12.48
C LYS A 182 9.83 5.34 -11.77
N PRO A 183 8.79 5.87 -12.47
CA PRO A 183 7.70 6.61 -11.80
C PRO A 183 6.97 5.81 -10.72
N PHE A 184 6.94 4.49 -10.81
CA PHE A 184 6.27 3.65 -9.83
C PHE A 184 7.13 3.31 -8.60
N ARG A 185 8.44 3.54 -8.63
CA ARG A 185 9.36 3.10 -7.56
C ARG A 185 9.01 3.64 -6.18
N CYS A 186 8.56 4.89 -6.11
CA CYS A 186 8.15 5.50 -4.84
C CYS A 186 6.95 4.77 -4.22
N GLN A 187 5.92 4.51 -5.00
CA GLN A 187 4.74 3.77 -4.57
C GLN A 187 5.08 2.31 -4.22
N TYR A 188 5.95 1.68 -5.01
CA TYR A 188 6.41 0.32 -4.77
C TYR A 188 7.12 0.19 -3.41
N VAL A 189 8.10 1.06 -3.14
CA VAL A 189 8.84 1.07 -1.88
C VAL A 189 7.93 1.42 -0.71
N ALA A 190 7.06 2.42 -0.86
CA ALA A 190 6.09 2.77 0.19
C ALA A 190 5.16 1.62 0.53
N ARG A 191 4.74 0.84 -0.48
CA ARG A 191 3.92 -0.35 -0.30
C ARG A 191 4.68 -1.46 0.45
N GLN A 192 5.93 -1.73 0.09
CA GLN A 192 6.77 -2.69 0.83
C GLN A 192 6.94 -2.28 2.31
N ILE A 193 7.15 -0.99 2.57
CA ILE A 193 7.25 -0.44 3.93
C ILE A 193 5.95 -0.66 4.70
N ALA A 194 4.80 -0.37 4.08
CA ALA A 194 3.49 -0.58 4.70
C ALA A 194 3.26 -2.05 5.08
N VAL A 195 3.58 -2.98 4.17
CA VAL A 195 3.49 -4.43 4.42
C VAL A 195 4.41 -4.84 5.56
N LYS A 196 5.67 -4.41 5.53
CA LYS A 196 6.63 -4.74 6.59
C LYS A 196 6.20 -4.20 7.95
N ARG A 197 5.66 -2.99 8.02
CA ARG A 197 5.04 -2.43 9.24
C ARG A 197 3.88 -3.30 9.73
N LYS A 198 2.94 -3.60 8.84
CA LYS A 198 1.71 -4.34 9.17
C LYS A 198 1.99 -5.74 9.74
N TYR A 199 2.99 -6.43 9.17
CA TYR A 199 3.33 -7.80 9.57
C TYR A 199 4.57 -7.91 10.45
N HIS A 200 5.01 -6.78 11.04
CA HIS A 200 6.16 -6.72 11.96
C HIS A 200 7.44 -7.35 11.37
N LEU A 201 7.62 -7.20 10.05
CA LEU A 201 8.83 -7.63 9.37
C LEU A 201 9.92 -6.57 9.52
N TRP A 202 11.19 -7.00 9.40
CA TRP A 202 12.31 -6.06 9.40
C TRP A 202 12.89 -5.83 8.01
N VAL A 203 13.76 -4.85 7.90
CA VAL A 203 14.57 -4.57 6.71
C VAL A 203 16.03 -4.93 6.97
N THR A 204 16.76 -5.31 5.90
CA THR A 204 18.23 -5.37 5.98
C THR A 204 18.83 -3.97 5.85
N THR A 205 20.08 -3.77 6.27
CA THR A 205 20.79 -2.51 6.08
C THR A 205 20.82 -2.08 4.60
N GLY A 206 21.08 -3.03 3.70
CA GLY A 206 21.10 -2.74 2.25
C GLY A 206 19.73 -2.38 1.70
N GLU A 207 18.68 -3.11 2.12
CA GLU A 207 17.30 -2.83 1.74
C GLU A 207 16.86 -1.44 2.23
N LYS A 208 17.11 -1.12 3.52
CA LYS A 208 16.80 0.20 4.09
C LYS A 208 17.47 1.32 3.31
N ALA A 209 18.76 1.20 3.04
CA ALA A 209 19.51 2.19 2.28
C ALA A 209 18.98 2.36 0.84
N ALA A 210 18.55 1.28 0.19
CA ALA A 210 17.95 1.36 -1.14
C ALA A 210 16.58 2.05 -1.11
N MET A 211 15.73 1.73 -0.14
CA MET A 211 14.44 2.38 0.06
C MET A 211 14.59 3.87 0.34
N GLN A 212 15.55 4.26 1.20
CA GLN A 212 15.86 5.67 1.47
C GLN A 212 16.26 6.43 0.20
N ARG A 213 17.14 5.84 -0.64
CA ARG A 213 17.53 6.46 -1.92
C ARG A 213 16.34 6.67 -2.85
N VAL A 214 15.39 5.72 -2.91
CA VAL A 214 14.16 5.88 -3.71
C VAL A 214 13.31 7.00 -3.12
N LEU A 215 13.02 6.98 -1.82
CA LEU A 215 12.18 7.96 -1.15
C LEU A 215 12.75 9.38 -1.19
N ALA A 216 14.09 9.54 -1.27
CA ALA A 216 14.73 10.85 -1.47
C ALA A 216 14.32 11.51 -2.81
N THR A 217 13.87 10.74 -3.80
CA THR A 217 13.37 11.26 -5.08
C THR A 217 11.89 11.66 -5.05
N CYS A 218 11.20 11.39 -3.95
CA CYS A 218 9.76 11.63 -3.77
C CYS A 218 9.46 12.02 -2.30
N PRO A 219 9.90 13.20 -1.85
CA PRO A 219 9.89 13.57 -0.44
C PRO A 219 8.51 13.73 0.20
N GLY A 220 7.44 13.56 -0.54
CA GLY A 220 6.07 13.60 -0.04
C GLY A 220 5.36 12.25 -0.06
N GLN A 221 6.08 11.15 -0.32
CA GLN A 221 5.46 9.84 -0.47
C GLN A 221 4.85 9.35 0.84
N GLY A 222 3.53 9.12 0.85
CA GLY A 222 2.83 8.43 1.94
C GLY A 222 2.91 6.91 1.80
N VAL A 223 2.56 6.19 2.88
CA VAL A 223 2.32 4.74 2.83
C VAL A 223 0.86 4.45 2.49
N PRO A 224 0.57 3.46 1.64
CA PRO A 224 -0.80 2.99 1.46
C PRO A 224 -1.33 2.35 2.75
N GLY A 225 -2.62 2.57 3.04
CA GLY A 225 -3.35 1.98 4.18
C GLY A 225 -3.91 0.62 3.88
#